data_b1c39956a948fbcbb1058dd14ed6e382
#
_entry.id   b1c39956a948fbcbb1058dd14ed6e382
#
_cell.length_a   1.000
_cell.length_b   1.000
_cell.length_c   1.000
_cell.angle_alpha   90.00
_cell.angle_beta   90.00
_cell.angle_gamma   90.00
#
_symmetry.space_group_name_H-M   'P 1'
#
loop_
_entity.id
_entity.type
_entity.pdbx_description
1 polymer ?
#
loop_
_entity_poly.entity_id
_entity_poly.type
_entity_poly.pdbx_seq_one_letter_code
_entity_poly.pdbx_strand_id
1 'polypeptide(L)'
;YTYNNNIYGYAAKTDTKDKLVDWLACDVDTNNMNGYAMLSDSRVAALMQDWSTDPTTYQLIVLHRVDASEIKEKKVLTLACMYLDWNLRSMIVEYNKTNDEYRINVVDYGEYATDDDYNAGVTKLTTEIISGSVPDIFLTSNLPIDKYAAKGVIADLNTFMDGGNGLSRDYFVPQVMSALEKDGKLYELPT
;
A
#
# COMPACT_ATOMS: atom_id res chain seq x y z
N TYR A 1 -18.11 -0.80 -13.08
CA TYR A 1 -18.37 -1.30 -11.74
C TYR A 1 -17.15 -1.07 -10.83
N THR A 2 -17.36 -1.11 -9.53
CA THR A 2 -16.28 -1.03 -8.54
C THR A 2 -15.98 -2.42 -7.97
N TYR A 3 -14.70 -2.67 -7.74
CA TYR A 3 -14.21 -3.85 -7.03
C TYR A 3 -12.90 -3.48 -6.31
N ASN A 4 -12.72 -3.94 -5.07
CA ASN A 4 -11.55 -3.64 -4.23
C ASN A 4 -11.17 -2.14 -4.26
N ASN A 5 -12.18 -1.27 -4.09
CA ASN A 5 -12.02 0.19 -4.13
C ASN A 5 -11.41 0.76 -5.44
N ASN A 6 -11.51 0.04 -6.55
CA ASN A 6 -11.06 0.49 -7.87
C ASN A 6 -12.23 0.54 -8.85
N ILE A 7 -12.07 1.28 -9.95
CA ILE A 7 -13.05 1.32 -11.03
C ILE A 7 -12.60 0.40 -12.17
N TYR A 8 -13.50 -0.46 -12.59
CA TYR A 8 -13.28 -1.36 -13.73
C TYR A 8 -14.27 -1.11 -14.85
N GLY A 9 -13.77 -1.16 -16.07
CA GLY A 9 -14.56 -1.34 -17.28
C GLY A 9 -14.81 -2.83 -17.54
N TYR A 10 -15.97 -3.13 -18.12
CA TYR A 10 -16.29 -4.48 -18.60
C TYR A 10 -16.74 -4.43 -20.03
N ALA A 11 -16.03 -5.13 -20.91
CA ALA A 11 -16.37 -5.26 -22.30
C ALA A 11 -17.12 -6.58 -22.52
N ALA A 12 -18.45 -6.54 -22.54
CA ALA A 12 -19.30 -7.73 -22.63
C ALA A 12 -19.08 -8.58 -23.89
N LYS A 13 -18.56 -7.97 -24.98
CA LYS A 13 -18.29 -8.70 -26.23
C LYS A 13 -17.05 -9.60 -26.17
N THR A 14 -16.06 -9.21 -25.38
CA THR A 14 -14.76 -9.89 -25.24
C THR A 14 -14.59 -10.57 -23.90
N ASP A 15 -15.56 -10.42 -23.00
CA ASP A 15 -15.50 -10.87 -21.60
C ASP A 15 -14.21 -10.39 -20.89
N THR A 16 -13.79 -9.16 -21.21
CA THR A 16 -12.58 -8.57 -20.63
C THR A 16 -12.91 -7.54 -19.57
N LYS A 17 -12.06 -7.48 -18.56
CA LYS A 17 -12.14 -6.53 -17.45
C LYS A 17 -10.86 -5.71 -17.43
N ASP A 18 -10.98 -4.40 -17.54
CA ASP A 18 -9.85 -3.48 -17.49
C ASP A 18 -9.99 -2.57 -16.27
N LYS A 19 -8.94 -2.46 -15.46
CA LYS A 19 -8.89 -1.47 -14.37
C LYS A 19 -8.76 -0.08 -15.01
N LEU A 20 -9.77 0.75 -14.82
CA LEU A 20 -9.83 2.11 -15.37
C LEU A 20 -9.21 3.13 -14.42
N VAL A 21 -9.44 2.96 -13.11
CA VAL A 21 -8.89 3.82 -12.06
C VAL A 21 -8.45 2.95 -10.91
N ASP A 22 -7.21 3.12 -10.53
CA ASP A 22 -6.65 2.67 -9.26
C ASP A 22 -6.53 3.91 -8.36
N TRP A 23 -7.42 4.02 -7.37
CA TRP A 23 -7.49 5.20 -6.54
C TRP A 23 -6.22 5.42 -5.72
N LEU A 24 -5.63 4.33 -5.19
CA LEU A 24 -4.41 4.42 -4.41
C LEU A 24 -3.22 4.85 -5.28
N ALA A 25 -3.13 4.32 -6.50
CA ALA A 25 -2.11 4.73 -7.46
C ALA A 25 -2.27 6.19 -7.93
N CYS A 26 -3.50 6.74 -7.85
CA CYS A 26 -3.81 8.15 -8.11
C CYS A 26 -3.67 9.03 -6.86
N ASP A 27 -3.14 8.52 -5.76
CA ASP A 27 -3.00 9.20 -4.47
C ASP A 27 -4.34 9.72 -3.92
N VAL A 28 -5.42 8.94 -4.11
CA VAL A 28 -6.76 9.25 -3.60
C VAL A 28 -7.12 8.30 -2.48
N ASP A 29 -7.39 8.87 -1.30
CA ASP A 29 -7.84 8.11 -0.15
C ASP A 29 -9.35 7.83 -0.22
N THR A 30 -9.69 6.58 -0.55
CA THR A 30 -11.09 6.16 -0.68
C THR A 30 -11.85 6.12 0.66
N ASN A 31 -11.17 6.17 1.81
CA ASN A 31 -11.82 6.24 3.13
C ASN A 31 -12.61 7.53 3.30
N ASN A 32 -12.15 8.59 2.65
CA ASN A 32 -12.78 9.92 2.69
C ASN A 32 -13.67 10.19 1.46
N MET A 33 -13.90 9.19 0.61
CA MET A 33 -14.69 9.35 -0.60
C MET A 33 -16.18 9.13 -0.32
N ASN A 34 -16.98 10.16 -0.53
CA ASN A 34 -18.43 10.10 -0.43
C ASN A 34 -19.09 9.51 -1.69
N GLY A 35 -18.48 9.75 -2.85
CA GLY A 35 -18.95 9.21 -4.13
C GLY A 35 -18.10 9.65 -5.30
N TYR A 36 -18.35 9.07 -6.47
CA TYR A 36 -17.65 9.43 -7.70
C TYR A 36 -18.57 9.34 -8.92
N ALA A 37 -18.18 9.98 -10.00
CA ALA A 37 -18.86 9.92 -11.30
C ALA A 37 -17.84 9.89 -12.44
N MET A 38 -18.11 9.06 -13.47
CA MET A 38 -17.42 9.13 -14.75
C MET A 38 -18.01 10.28 -15.55
N LEU A 39 -17.17 11.18 -16.04
CA LEU A 39 -17.57 12.28 -16.90
C LEU A 39 -17.54 11.87 -18.37
N SER A 40 -18.29 12.61 -19.22
CA SER A 40 -18.42 12.30 -20.66
C SER A 40 -17.11 12.36 -21.45
N ASP A 41 -16.09 13.05 -20.92
CA ASP A 41 -14.78 13.23 -21.52
C ASP A 41 -13.71 12.27 -20.92
N SER A 42 -14.14 11.18 -20.31
CA SER A 42 -13.30 10.15 -19.67
C SER A 42 -12.55 10.61 -18.43
N ARG A 43 -12.84 11.80 -17.89
CA ARG A 43 -12.39 12.22 -16.56
C ARG A 43 -13.23 11.55 -15.48
N VAL A 44 -12.71 11.48 -14.27
CA VAL A 44 -13.42 10.98 -13.11
C VAL A 44 -13.50 12.07 -12.06
N ALA A 45 -14.71 12.42 -11.65
CA ALA A 45 -14.93 13.31 -10.51
C ALA A 45 -15.20 12.49 -9.26
N ALA A 46 -14.59 12.88 -8.14
CA ALA A 46 -14.86 12.26 -6.83
C ALA A 46 -15.12 13.34 -5.78
N LEU A 47 -16.14 13.11 -4.96
CA LEU A 47 -16.48 13.96 -3.82
C LEU A 47 -15.81 13.38 -2.57
N MET A 48 -14.88 14.15 -2.03
CA MET A 48 -14.16 13.81 -0.81
C MET A 48 -14.78 14.57 0.36
N GLN A 49 -14.79 13.93 1.53
CA GLN A 49 -15.33 14.50 2.75
C GLN A 49 -14.23 14.62 3.79
N ASP A 50 -14.06 15.79 4.37
CA ASP A 50 -13.14 16.02 5.48
C ASP A 50 -13.87 15.98 6.81
N TRP A 51 -13.69 14.89 7.52
CA TRP A 51 -14.29 14.64 8.82
C TRP A 51 -13.59 15.35 9.98
N SER A 52 -12.41 15.91 9.74
CA SER A 52 -11.62 16.61 10.76
C SER A 52 -12.12 18.04 11.02
N THR A 53 -12.99 18.55 10.16
CA THR A 53 -13.54 19.91 10.25
C THR A 53 -14.95 19.95 10.83
N ASP A 54 -15.28 21.00 11.59
CA ASP A 54 -16.63 21.29 12.09
C ASP A 54 -17.04 22.71 11.65
N PRO A 55 -18.04 22.89 10.78
CA PRO A 55 -18.79 21.82 10.10
C PRO A 55 -17.93 21.02 9.11
N THR A 56 -18.31 19.76 8.86
CA THR A 56 -17.69 18.90 7.87
C THR A 56 -17.61 19.59 6.51
N THR A 57 -16.43 19.57 5.89
CA THR A 57 -16.20 20.17 4.58
C THR A 57 -16.11 19.11 3.48
N TYR A 58 -16.33 19.56 2.23
CA TYR A 58 -16.29 18.70 1.06
C TYR A 58 -15.34 19.29 0.02
N GLN A 59 -14.60 18.42 -0.65
CA GLN A 59 -13.73 18.76 -1.76
C GLN A 59 -14.13 17.94 -2.99
N LEU A 60 -14.29 18.61 -4.13
CA LEU A 60 -14.44 17.94 -5.42
C LEU A 60 -13.07 17.81 -6.06
N ILE A 61 -12.64 16.59 -6.30
CA ILE A 61 -11.43 16.29 -7.09
C ILE A 61 -11.82 15.78 -8.46
N VAL A 62 -11.02 16.10 -9.48
CA VAL A 62 -11.22 15.63 -10.85
C VAL A 62 -9.94 15.02 -11.34
N LEU A 63 -9.96 13.70 -11.58
CA LEU A 63 -8.86 12.98 -12.21
C LEU A 63 -8.99 13.07 -13.73
N HIS A 64 -7.87 13.30 -14.40
CA HIS A 64 -7.74 13.23 -15.84
C HIS A 64 -6.47 12.46 -16.22
N ARG A 65 -6.48 11.88 -17.39
CA ARG A 65 -5.28 11.21 -17.91
C ARG A 65 -4.26 12.26 -18.34
N VAL A 66 -3.02 12.01 -17.97
CA VAL A 66 -1.86 12.78 -18.40
C VAL A 66 -0.89 11.87 -19.13
N ASP A 67 -0.01 12.43 -19.94
CA ASP A 67 1.08 11.68 -20.53
C ASP A 67 2.08 11.28 -19.43
N ALA A 68 2.67 10.09 -19.53
CA ALA A 68 3.63 9.60 -18.55
C ALA A 68 4.84 10.54 -18.39
N SER A 69 5.19 11.28 -19.46
CA SER A 69 6.28 12.27 -19.44
C SER A 69 5.96 13.53 -18.62
N GLU A 70 4.69 13.78 -18.30
CA GLU A 70 4.25 14.91 -17.48
C GLU A 70 4.26 14.57 -15.97
N ILE A 71 4.41 13.29 -15.62
CA ILE A 71 4.44 12.84 -14.24
C ILE A 71 5.86 12.99 -13.70
N LYS A 72 6.01 13.72 -12.57
CA LYS A 72 7.30 13.80 -11.88
C LYS A 72 7.75 12.39 -11.49
N GLU A 73 8.90 11.98 -12.01
CA GLU A 73 9.48 10.69 -11.70
C GLU A 73 9.93 10.65 -10.23
N LYS A 74 9.44 9.66 -9.49
CA LYS A 74 9.84 9.36 -8.10
C LYS A 74 10.39 7.94 -8.05
N LYS A 75 11.33 7.69 -7.14
CA LYS A 75 11.78 6.34 -6.84
C LYS A 75 10.63 5.56 -6.21
N VAL A 76 10.32 4.39 -6.75
CA VAL A 76 9.23 3.56 -6.27
C VAL A 76 9.73 2.59 -5.22
N LEU A 77 9.10 2.61 -4.03
CA LEU A 77 9.25 1.59 -3.00
C LEU A 77 8.03 0.67 -3.06
N THR A 78 8.25 -0.61 -3.26
CA THR A 78 7.18 -1.61 -3.33
C THR A 78 6.86 -2.12 -1.94
N LEU A 79 5.59 -1.96 -1.51
CA LEU A 79 5.07 -2.49 -0.26
C LEU A 79 4.19 -3.70 -0.56
N ALA A 80 4.56 -4.87 -0.02
CA ALA A 80 3.78 -6.09 -0.09
C ALA A 80 2.92 -6.27 1.16
N CYS A 81 1.64 -6.57 0.98
CA CYS A 81 0.70 -6.87 2.06
C CYS A 81 -0.26 -8.01 1.67
N MET A 82 -0.88 -8.62 2.67
CA MET A 82 -2.03 -9.52 2.50
C MET A 82 -3.36 -8.80 2.73
N TYR A 83 -3.31 -7.62 3.29
CA TYR A 83 -4.41 -6.71 3.53
C TYR A 83 -3.83 -5.34 3.85
N LEU A 84 -4.36 -4.30 3.23
CA LEU A 84 -4.00 -2.92 3.55
C LEU A 84 -5.12 -2.30 4.38
N ASP A 85 -4.84 -2.05 5.67
CA ASP A 85 -5.80 -1.37 6.52
C ASP A 85 -5.99 0.10 6.11
N TRP A 86 -7.10 0.68 6.57
CA TRP A 86 -7.52 2.01 6.15
C TRP A 86 -6.63 3.14 6.69
N ASN A 87 -6.05 3.01 7.89
CA ASN A 87 -5.13 4.02 8.44
C ASN A 87 -3.84 4.07 7.61
N LEU A 88 -3.25 2.90 7.37
CA LEU A 88 -2.02 2.82 6.59
C LEU A 88 -2.24 3.29 5.14
N ARG A 89 -3.42 3.02 4.56
CA ARG A 89 -3.81 3.57 3.26
C ARG A 89 -3.75 5.10 3.25
N SER A 90 -4.37 5.75 4.25
CA SER A 90 -4.35 7.22 4.37
C SER A 90 -2.94 7.75 4.53
N MET A 91 -2.11 7.09 5.35
CA MET A 91 -0.70 7.48 5.54
C MET A 91 0.12 7.35 4.26
N ILE A 92 -0.08 6.29 3.48
CA ILE A 92 0.60 6.09 2.19
C ILE A 92 0.21 7.17 1.19
N VAL A 93 -1.09 7.49 1.11
CA VAL A 93 -1.58 8.58 0.23
C VAL A 93 -0.94 9.90 0.62
N GLU A 94 -0.90 10.24 1.90
CA GLU A 94 -0.27 11.46 2.39
C GLU A 94 1.24 11.48 2.11
N TYR A 95 1.93 10.38 2.38
CA TYR A 95 3.35 10.23 2.06
C TYR A 95 3.61 10.45 0.56
N ASN A 96 2.85 9.80 -0.30
CA ASN A 96 3.03 9.89 -1.74
C ASN A 96 2.79 11.30 -2.29
N LYS A 97 1.86 12.06 -1.67
CA LYS A 97 1.59 13.47 -2.02
C LYS A 97 2.71 14.41 -1.58
N THR A 98 3.26 14.19 -0.40
CA THR A 98 4.16 15.14 0.25
C THR A 98 5.64 14.83 0.02
N ASN A 99 6.01 13.57 -0.24
CA ASN A 99 7.38 13.19 -0.52
C ASN A 99 7.73 13.42 -1.99
N ASP A 100 8.80 14.17 -2.22
CA ASP A 100 9.23 14.55 -3.57
C ASP A 100 10.17 13.55 -4.26
N GLU A 101 10.79 12.66 -3.50
CA GLU A 101 11.83 11.73 -3.99
C GLU A 101 11.30 10.31 -4.15
N TYR A 102 10.47 9.84 -3.22
CA TYR A 102 9.97 8.48 -3.18
C TYR A 102 8.45 8.45 -3.24
N ARG A 103 7.93 7.32 -3.74
CA ARG A 103 6.52 6.94 -3.57
C ARG A 103 6.41 5.48 -3.19
N ILE A 104 5.41 5.15 -2.39
CA ILE A 104 5.08 3.77 -2.04
C ILE A 104 4.03 3.25 -3.03
N ASN A 105 4.36 2.14 -3.69
CA ASN A 105 3.43 1.37 -4.51
C ASN A 105 3.03 0.11 -3.75
N VAL A 106 1.74 -0.03 -3.50
CA VAL A 106 1.20 -1.17 -2.75
C VAL A 106 0.85 -2.31 -3.69
N VAL A 107 1.31 -3.51 -3.35
CA VAL A 107 0.89 -4.76 -3.97
C VAL A 107 0.16 -5.59 -2.92
N ASP A 108 -1.17 -5.66 -3.07
CA ASP A 108 -2.03 -6.44 -2.19
C ASP A 108 -2.12 -7.89 -2.70
N TYR A 109 -1.38 -8.77 -2.06
CA TYR A 109 -1.38 -10.20 -2.38
C TYR A 109 -2.63 -10.92 -1.84
N GLY A 110 -3.38 -10.31 -0.93
CA GLY A 110 -4.67 -10.83 -0.48
C GLY A 110 -5.70 -10.95 -1.60
N GLU A 111 -5.55 -10.17 -2.68
CA GLU A 111 -6.41 -10.27 -3.88
C GLU A 111 -6.32 -11.64 -4.60
N TYR A 112 -5.27 -12.41 -4.35
CA TYR A 112 -5.10 -13.75 -4.92
C TYR A 112 -5.76 -14.86 -4.10
N ALA A 113 -6.22 -14.56 -2.88
CA ALA A 113 -6.94 -15.53 -2.05
C ALA A 113 -8.26 -15.93 -2.74
N THR A 114 -8.59 -17.21 -2.65
CA THR A 114 -9.85 -17.78 -3.15
C THR A 114 -10.54 -18.55 -2.04
N ASP A 115 -11.80 -18.92 -2.24
CA ASP A 115 -12.54 -19.76 -1.28
C ASP A 115 -11.88 -21.13 -1.06
N ASP A 116 -11.14 -21.62 -2.07
CA ASP A 116 -10.45 -22.90 -2.02
C ASP A 116 -9.00 -22.79 -1.51
N ASP A 117 -8.37 -21.61 -1.60
CA ASP A 117 -6.99 -21.37 -1.17
C ASP A 117 -6.79 -19.95 -0.60
N TYR A 118 -6.96 -19.83 0.71
CA TYR A 118 -6.71 -18.57 1.43
C TYR A 118 -5.23 -18.15 1.47
N ASN A 119 -4.30 -19.09 1.21
CA ASN A 119 -2.86 -18.84 1.24
C ASN A 119 -2.27 -18.56 -0.15
N ALA A 120 -3.08 -18.50 -1.21
CA ALA A 120 -2.60 -18.26 -2.57
C ALA A 120 -1.75 -17.00 -2.68
N GLY A 121 -2.10 -15.91 -1.97
CA GLY A 121 -1.33 -14.68 -1.91
C GLY A 121 0.06 -14.87 -1.29
N VAL A 122 0.15 -15.56 -0.16
CA VAL A 122 1.44 -15.88 0.50
C VAL A 122 2.31 -16.75 -0.40
N THR A 123 1.69 -17.73 -1.06
CA THR A 123 2.39 -18.62 -2.00
C THR A 123 2.94 -17.83 -3.19
N LYS A 124 2.14 -16.93 -3.75
CA LYS A 124 2.56 -16.05 -4.86
C LYS A 124 3.73 -15.15 -4.46
N LEU A 125 3.59 -14.41 -3.34
CA LEU A 125 4.66 -13.55 -2.83
C LEU A 125 5.95 -14.34 -2.58
N THR A 126 5.85 -15.51 -1.93
CA THR A 126 7.01 -16.37 -1.67
C THR A 126 7.69 -16.82 -2.98
N THR A 127 6.90 -17.13 -4.00
CA THR A 127 7.43 -17.53 -5.32
C THR A 127 8.17 -16.36 -6.00
N GLU A 128 7.63 -15.16 -5.93
CA GLU A 128 8.26 -13.95 -6.46
C GLU A 128 9.57 -13.64 -5.74
N ILE A 129 9.60 -13.73 -4.40
CA ILE A 129 10.83 -13.58 -3.61
C ILE A 129 11.90 -14.60 -4.03
N ILE A 130 11.51 -15.87 -4.22
CA ILE A 130 12.44 -16.92 -4.66
C ILE A 130 12.98 -16.62 -6.07
N SER A 131 12.19 -16.02 -6.94
CA SER A 131 12.61 -15.62 -8.28
C SER A 131 13.44 -14.34 -8.33
N GLY A 132 13.66 -13.67 -7.17
CA GLY A 132 14.45 -12.46 -7.05
C GLY A 132 13.64 -11.15 -7.06
N SER A 133 12.32 -11.23 -7.14
CA SER A 133 11.43 -10.06 -7.03
C SER A 133 11.07 -9.84 -5.56
N VAL A 134 11.96 -9.14 -4.84
CA VAL A 134 11.80 -8.88 -3.40
C VAL A 134 11.21 -7.47 -3.22
N PRO A 135 10.06 -7.32 -2.54
CA PRO A 135 9.53 -6.02 -2.16
C PRO A 135 10.48 -5.26 -1.20
N ASP A 136 10.42 -3.93 -1.24
CA ASP A 136 11.20 -3.07 -0.36
C ASP A 136 10.65 -3.04 1.07
N ILE A 137 9.33 -3.15 1.21
CA ILE A 137 8.60 -3.08 2.48
C ILE A 137 7.60 -4.25 2.56
N PHE A 138 7.47 -4.83 3.74
CA PHE A 138 6.49 -5.88 4.02
C PHE A 138 5.56 -5.47 5.16
N LEU A 139 4.25 -5.70 5.02
CA LEU A 139 3.37 -5.86 6.16
C LEU A 139 3.43 -7.33 6.59
N THR A 140 3.88 -7.55 7.81
CA THR A 140 4.33 -8.88 8.26
C THR A 140 3.19 -9.84 8.62
N SER A 141 1.95 -9.36 8.71
CA SER A 141 0.77 -10.17 9.02
C SER A 141 0.65 -11.37 8.08
N ASN A 142 0.58 -12.56 8.66
CA ASN A 142 0.47 -13.85 7.94
C ASN A 142 1.68 -14.23 7.08
N LEU A 143 2.82 -13.55 7.21
CA LEU A 143 4.04 -13.89 6.49
C LEU A 143 4.98 -14.77 7.34
N PRO A 144 5.75 -15.68 6.71
CA PRO A 144 6.71 -16.54 7.42
C PRO A 144 8.02 -15.80 7.71
N ILE A 145 7.97 -14.78 8.59
CA ILE A 145 9.07 -13.85 8.87
C ILE A 145 10.36 -14.55 9.26
N ASP A 146 10.28 -15.59 10.10
CA ASP A 146 11.47 -16.36 10.49
C ASP A 146 12.17 -17.02 9.30
N LYS A 147 11.41 -17.49 8.31
CA LYS A 147 11.97 -18.06 7.08
C LYS A 147 12.62 -16.99 6.19
N TYR A 148 12.03 -15.80 6.14
CA TYR A 148 12.58 -14.68 5.38
C TYR A 148 13.85 -14.15 6.04
N ALA A 149 13.87 -14.01 7.36
CA ALA A 149 15.05 -13.63 8.14
C ALA A 149 16.20 -14.64 7.95
N ALA A 150 15.92 -15.94 8.08
CA ALA A 150 16.92 -16.99 7.92
C ALA A 150 17.54 -17.04 6.51
N LYS A 151 16.81 -16.56 5.50
CA LYS A 151 17.27 -16.45 4.11
C LYS A 151 17.90 -15.10 3.77
N GLY A 152 17.93 -14.15 4.71
CA GLY A 152 18.45 -12.80 4.48
C GLY A 152 17.58 -11.95 3.55
N VAL A 153 16.28 -12.28 3.44
CA VAL A 153 15.30 -11.52 2.62
C VAL A 153 14.93 -10.21 3.28
N ILE A 154 14.88 -10.19 4.62
CA ILE A 154 14.55 -9.01 5.43
C ILE A 154 15.75 -8.56 6.24
N ALA A 155 15.92 -7.24 6.36
CA ALA A 155 17.03 -6.62 7.06
C ALA A 155 16.82 -6.62 8.57
N ASP A 156 17.93 -6.64 9.33
CA ASP A 156 17.93 -6.39 10.76
C ASP A 156 17.71 -4.88 11.01
N LEU A 157 16.54 -4.53 11.52
CA LEU A 157 16.11 -3.15 11.74
C LEU A 157 16.91 -2.44 12.85
N ASN A 158 17.59 -3.19 13.73
CA ASN A 158 18.49 -2.61 14.73
C ASN A 158 19.58 -1.77 14.07
N THR A 159 19.99 -2.11 12.84
CA THR A 159 21.03 -1.38 12.12
C THR A 159 20.59 0.02 11.70
N PHE A 160 19.30 0.32 11.71
CA PHE A 160 18.73 1.60 11.32
C PHE A 160 18.22 2.42 12.51
N MET A 161 18.19 1.83 13.70
CA MET A 161 17.76 2.51 14.91
C MET A 161 18.91 3.26 15.57
N ASP A 162 18.58 4.37 16.24
CA ASP A 162 19.50 5.19 17.04
C ASP A 162 20.71 5.73 16.26
N GLY A 163 20.71 5.58 14.93
CA GLY A 163 21.78 6.03 14.04
C GLY A 163 21.67 7.49 13.56
N GLY A 164 20.85 8.31 14.19
CA GLY A 164 20.64 9.71 13.79
C GLY A 164 19.70 9.92 12.59
N ASN A 165 19.07 8.87 12.10
CA ASN A 165 18.14 8.91 10.96
C ASN A 165 16.68 9.15 11.37
N GLY A 166 16.43 9.59 12.60
CA GLY A 166 15.10 9.93 13.10
C GLY A 166 14.31 8.76 13.69
N LEU A 167 14.74 7.51 13.55
CA LEU A 167 14.09 6.35 14.15
C LEU A 167 14.80 5.99 15.47
N SER A 168 14.11 6.15 16.60
CA SER A 168 14.61 5.79 17.93
C SER A 168 13.78 4.68 18.55
N ARG A 169 14.43 3.80 19.32
CA ARG A 169 13.75 2.79 20.14
C ARG A 169 12.81 3.41 21.16
N ASP A 170 13.08 4.65 21.61
CA ASP A 170 12.25 5.36 22.58
C ASP A 170 10.84 5.71 22.07
N TYR A 171 10.61 5.59 20.75
CA TYR A 171 9.27 5.77 20.17
C TYR A 171 8.36 4.56 20.40
N PHE A 172 8.91 3.44 20.85
CA PHE A 172 8.19 2.18 20.99
C PHE A 172 8.13 1.72 22.45
N VAL A 173 7.10 0.93 22.77
CA VAL A 173 6.97 0.31 24.09
C VAL A 173 8.07 -0.75 24.26
N PRO A 174 8.96 -0.64 25.27
CA PRO A 174 10.12 -1.51 25.41
C PRO A 174 9.77 -3.00 25.48
N GLN A 175 8.66 -3.36 26.13
CA GLN A 175 8.20 -4.74 26.27
C GLN A 175 7.78 -5.32 24.92
N VAL A 176 7.18 -4.51 24.04
CA VAL A 176 6.80 -4.94 22.69
C VAL A 176 8.05 -5.16 21.86
N MET A 177 9.01 -4.21 21.90
CA MET A 177 10.28 -4.37 21.19
C MET A 177 11.04 -5.62 21.62
N SER A 178 11.12 -5.88 22.94
CA SER A 178 11.76 -7.10 23.46
C SER A 178 11.05 -8.39 23.00
N ALA A 179 9.74 -8.36 22.82
CA ALA A 179 8.98 -9.51 22.34
C ALA A 179 9.20 -9.78 20.82
N LEU A 180 9.50 -8.74 20.06
CA LEU A 180 9.76 -8.84 18.61
C LEU A 180 11.22 -9.17 18.30
N GLU A 181 12.14 -8.95 19.25
CA GLU A 181 13.55 -9.34 19.08
C GLU A 181 13.73 -10.85 19.16
N LYS A 182 14.47 -11.39 18.20
CA LYS A 182 14.86 -12.80 18.13
C LYS A 182 16.38 -12.89 17.95
N ASP A 183 17.05 -13.56 18.86
CA ASP A 183 18.52 -13.72 18.85
C ASP A 183 19.27 -12.38 18.71
N GLY A 184 18.77 -11.32 19.34
CA GLY A 184 19.36 -9.98 19.31
C GLY A 184 19.15 -9.23 18.01
N LYS A 185 18.24 -9.67 17.14
CA LYS A 185 17.87 -9.03 15.87
C LYS A 185 16.40 -8.64 15.86
N LEU A 186 16.11 -7.57 15.17
CA LEU A 186 14.77 -7.04 15.01
C LEU A 186 14.39 -7.05 13.53
N TYR A 187 13.34 -7.79 13.17
CA TYR A 187 12.91 -7.94 11.77
C TYR A 187 11.55 -7.32 11.48
N GLU A 188 10.85 -6.87 12.51
CA GLU A 188 9.55 -6.23 12.38
C GLU A 188 9.36 -5.16 13.45
N LEU A 189 8.55 -4.15 13.13
CA LEU A 189 8.14 -3.08 14.03
C LEU A 189 6.64 -3.18 14.29
N PRO A 190 6.19 -2.81 15.50
CA PRO A 190 4.76 -2.71 15.78
C PRO A 190 4.15 -1.55 14.99
N THR A 191 2.97 -1.79 14.43
CA THR A 191 2.13 -0.79 13.74
C THR A 191 1.00 -0.32 14.62
#